data_bc827fc08ad4e8b9e6412783b396c2e5
#
_entry.id   bc827fc08ad4e8b9e6412783b396c2e5
#
_cell.length_a   1.000
_cell.length_b   1.000
_cell.length_c   1.000
_cell.angle_alpha   90.00
_cell.angle_beta   90.00
_cell.angle_gamma   90.00
#
_symmetry.space_group_name_H-M   'P 1'
#
loop_
_entity.id
_entity.type
_entity.pdbx_description
1 polymer ?
#
loop_
_entity_poly.entity_id
_entity_poly.type
_entity_poly.pdbx_seq_one_letter_code
_entity_poly.pdbx_strand_id
1 'polypeptide(L)'
;LELFARHGFAAVSMRQIAAHVGVQAGALYNYTPDKQSLLFGLMQRHMEELLQARRAQSVVANPVAQLEAFSRFHIRFHLARPDAVFIAYMELRNLTPENFATIESLRRRYEDHFLDWWRSAQ
;
A
#
# COMPACT_ATOMS: atom_id res chain seq x y z
N LEU A 1 8.96 3.74 6.58
CA LEU A 1 7.86 4.36 5.83
C LEU A 1 7.96 5.88 5.82
N GLU A 2 8.10 6.48 7.00
CA GLU A 2 8.19 7.94 7.14
C GLU A 2 9.37 8.54 6.38
N LEU A 3 10.54 7.91 6.41
CA LEU A 3 11.72 8.40 5.71
C LEU A 3 11.52 8.40 4.20
N PHE A 4 10.91 7.36 3.65
CA PHE A 4 10.62 7.30 2.22
C PHE A 4 9.58 8.36 1.83
N ALA A 5 8.58 8.57 2.64
CA ALA A 5 7.55 9.56 2.37
C ALA A 5 8.11 10.98 2.40
N ARG A 6 9.04 11.25 3.33
CA ARG A 6 9.62 12.58 3.52
C ARG A 6 10.71 12.93 2.51
N HIS A 7 11.60 11.98 2.20
CA HIS A 7 12.82 12.24 1.41
C HIS A 7 12.84 11.55 0.06
N GLY A 8 11.92 10.61 -0.21
CA GLY A 8 11.92 9.79 -1.41
C GLY A 8 12.83 8.57 -1.27
N PHE A 9 12.50 7.53 -2.02
CA PHE A 9 13.20 6.25 -1.94
C PHE A 9 14.69 6.38 -2.30
N ALA A 10 15.01 7.12 -3.38
CA ALA A 10 16.38 7.22 -3.88
C ALA A 10 17.32 7.94 -2.90
N ALA A 11 16.78 8.88 -2.11
CA ALA A 11 17.58 9.71 -1.20
C ALA A 11 17.87 9.05 0.15
N VAL A 12 17.25 7.90 0.46
CA VAL A 12 17.35 7.25 1.77
C VAL A 12 18.23 6.00 1.67
N SER A 13 19.22 5.90 2.57
CA SER A 13 20.07 4.70 2.66
C SER A 13 19.58 3.74 3.74
N MET A 14 20.02 2.47 3.65
CA MET A 14 19.72 1.48 4.68
C MET A 14 20.27 1.92 6.05
N ARG A 15 21.43 2.57 6.08
CA ARG A 15 22.01 3.08 7.32
C ARG A 15 21.12 4.16 7.97
N GLN A 16 20.57 5.05 7.16
CA GLN A 16 19.63 6.07 7.65
C GLN A 16 18.36 5.44 8.20
N ILE A 17 17.85 4.41 7.55
CA ILE A 17 16.67 3.68 8.02
C ILE A 17 16.97 3.02 9.37
N ALA A 18 18.11 2.34 9.50
CA ALA A 18 18.50 1.69 10.73
C ALA A 18 18.59 2.70 11.89
N ALA A 19 19.22 3.85 11.64
CA ALA A 19 19.32 4.91 12.64
C ALA A 19 17.94 5.44 13.05
N HIS A 20 17.06 5.63 12.09
CA HIS A 20 15.72 6.15 12.33
C HIS A 20 14.87 5.21 13.22
N VAL A 21 14.97 3.89 12.99
CA VAL A 21 14.21 2.91 13.77
C VAL A 21 14.95 2.47 15.04
N GLY A 22 16.17 2.93 15.26
CA GLY A 22 16.92 2.66 16.49
C GLY A 22 17.60 1.29 16.52
N VAL A 23 17.94 0.72 15.36
CA VAL A 23 18.67 -0.55 15.28
C VAL A 23 20.00 -0.35 14.54
N GLN A 24 20.90 -1.33 14.68
CA GLN A 24 22.14 -1.31 13.92
C GLN A 24 21.90 -1.77 12.48
N ALA A 25 22.72 -1.27 11.55
CA ALA A 25 22.59 -1.59 10.13
C ALA A 25 22.61 -3.11 9.86
N GLY A 26 23.49 -3.83 10.58
CA GLY A 26 23.57 -5.30 10.44
C GLY A 26 22.26 -6.00 10.82
N ALA A 27 21.61 -5.53 11.88
CA ALA A 27 20.32 -6.08 12.30
C ALA A 27 19.24 -5.82 11.25
N LEU A 28 19.25 -4.63 10.64
CA LEU A 28 18.31 -4.30 9.57
C LEU A 28 18.52 -5.20 8.35
N TYR A 29 19.78 -5.43 7.95
CA TYR A 29 20.08 -6.31 6.81
C TYR A 29 19.68 -7.77 7.08
N ASN A 30 19.68 -8.22 8.33
CA ASN A 30 19.17 -9.54 8.68
C ASN A 30 17.66 -9.63 8.52
N TYR A 31 16.96 -8.52 8.72
CA TYR A 31 15.51 -8.43 8.59
C TYR A 31 15.08 -8.25 7.13
N THR A 32 15.80 -7.40 6.39
CA THR A 32 15.53 -7.14 4.98
C THR A 32 16.86 -6.98 4.23
N PRO A 33 17.06 -7.70 3.11
CA PRO A 33 18.37 -7.73 2.45
C PRO A 33 18.78 -6.41 1.80
N ASP A 34 17.82 -5.62 1.36
CA ASP A 34 18.11 -4.38 0.66
C ASP A 34 16.93 -3.41 0.73
N LYS A 35 17.16 -2.21 0.23
CA LYS A 35 16.19 -1.14 0.20
C LYS A 35 14.99 -1.45 -0.69
N GLN A 36 15.23 -2.12 -1.82
CA GLN A 36 14.17 -2.54 -2.75
C GLN A 36 13.19 -3.50 -2.07
N SER A 37 13.71 -4.50 -1.37
CA SER A 37 12.88 -5.47 -0.65
C SER A 37 12.07 -4.79 0.45
N LEU A 38 12.65 -3.81 1.11
CA LEU A 38 11.95 -3.03 2.13
C LEU A 38 10.80 -2.22 1.52
N LEU A 39 11.07 -1.51 0.44
CA LEU A 39 10.04 -0.73 -0.26
C LEU A 39 8.90 -1.63 -0.74
N PHE A 40 9.24 -2.72 -1.41
CA PHE A 40 8.24 -3.69 -1.89
C PHE A 40 7.41 -4.24 -0.73
N GLY A 41 8.05 -4.63 0.37
CA GLY A 41 7.36 -5.15 1.55
C GLY A 41 6.39 -4.16 2.17
N LEU A 42 6.77 -2.87 2.23
CA LEU A 42 5.89 -1.82 2.74
C LEU A 42 4.67 -1.62 1.83
N MET A 43 4.87 -1.60 0.53
CA MET A 43 3.79 -1.45 -0.43
C MET A 43 2.87 -2.66 -0.45
N GLN A 44 3.45 -3.86 -0.40
CA GLN A 44 2.69 -5.11 -0.35
C GLN A 44 1.83 -5.18 0.91
N ARG A 45 2.40 -4.85 2.06
CA ARG A 45 1.67 -4.82 3.33
C ARG A 45 0.50 -3.84 3.28
N HIS A 46 0.73 -2.65 2.73
CA HIS A 46 -0.33 -1.65 2.58
C HIS A 46 -1.49 -2.22 1.75
N MET A 47 -1.19 -2.84 0.61
CA MET A 47 -2.23 -3.43 -0.25
C MET A 47 -2.94 -4.60 0.42
N GLU A 48 -2.21 -5.45 1.14
CA GLU A 48 -2.81 -6.57 1.88
C GLU A 48 -3.72 -6.09 3.00
N GLU A 49 -3.30 -5.07 3.75
CA GLU A 49 -4.12 -4.46 4.79
C GLU A 49 -5.39 -3.84 4.20
N LEU A 50 -5.26 -3.17 3.06
CA LEU A 50 -6.40 -2.57 2.36
C LEU A 50 -7.40 -3.65 1.93
N LEU A 51 -6.91 -4.71 1.30
CA LEU A 51 -7.76 -5.82 0.85
C LEU A 51 -8.45 -6.52 2.02
N GLN A 52 -7.72 -6.74 3.11
CA GLN A 52 -8.27 -7.39 4.30
C GLN A 52 -9.31 -6.50 4.98
N ALA A 53 -9.02 -5.22 5.14
CA ALA A 53 -9.96 -4.28 5.76
C ALA A 53 -11.23 -4.16 4.93
N ARG A 54 -11.12 -4.19 3.61
CA ARG A 54 -12.28 -4.18 2.73
C ARG A 54 -13.14 -5.44 2.90
N ARG A 55 -12.50 -6.61 3.00
CA ARG A 55 -13.21 -7.87 3.22
C ARG A 55 -13.98 -7.89 4.53
N ALA A 56 -13.48 -7.16 5.54
CA ALA A 56 -14.12 -7.06 6.85
C ALA A 56 -15.34 -6.13 6.84
N GLN A 57 -15.55 -5.35 5.77
CA GLN A 57 -16.72 -4.48 5.66
C GLN A 57 -18.00 -5.29 5.42
N SER A 58 -19.09 -4.85 6.02
CA SER A 58 -20.39 -5.49 5.85
C SER A 58 -20.88 -5.39 4.40
N VAL A 59 -21.47 -6.46 3.91
CA VAL A 59 -22.09 -6.46 2.58
C VAL A 59 -23.43 -5.74 2.66
N VAL A 60 -23.66 -4.82 1.72
CA VAL A 60 -24.92 -4.10 1.58
C VAL A 60 -25.63 -4.64 0.33
N ALA A 61 -26.92 -4.95 0.43
CA ALA A 61 -27.67 -5.60 -0.65
C ALA A 61 -27.85 -4.70 -1.89
N ASN A 62 -27.98 -3.40 -1.70
CA ASN A 62 -28.21 -2.45 -2.80
C ASN A 62 -26.87 -2.03 -3.42
N PRO A 63 -26.67 -2.19 -4.75
CA PRO A 63 -25.40 -1.81 -5.38
C PRO A 63 -25.00 -0.35 -5.21
N VAL A 64 -25.95 0.58 -5.23
CA VAL A 64 -25.67 2.01 -5.04
C VAL A 64 -25.19 2.27 -3.61
N ALA A 65 -25.88 1.68 -2.63
CA ALA A 65 -25.49 1.79 -1.22
C ALA A 65 -24.12 1.13 -0.99
N GLN A 66 -23.82 0.05 -1.69
CA GLN A 66 -22.53 -0.62 -1.61
C GLN A 66 -21.41 0.26 -2.15
N LEU A 67 -21.61 0.95 -3.27
CA LEU A 67 -20.66 1.91 -3.82
C LEU A 67 -20.41 3.06 -2.85
N GLU A 68 -21.46 3.57 -2.23
CA GLU A 68 -21.34 4.65 -1.25
C GLU A 68 -20.54 4.19 -0.03
N ALA A 69 -20.85 3.01 0.50
CA ALA A 69 -20.13 2.44 1.64
C ALA A 69 -18.67 2.19 1.30
N PHE A 70 -18.38 1.66 0.11
CA PHE A 70 -17.01 1.45 -0.37
C PHE A 70 -16.25 2.78 -0.49
N SER A 71 -16.88 3.81 -1.05
CA SER A 71 -16.24 5.11 -1.21
C SER A 71 -15.87 5.73 0.14
N ARG A 72 -16.76 5.64 1.13
CA ARG A 72 -16.48 6.10 2.49
C ARG A 72 -15.34 5.31 3.13
N PHE A 73 -15.35 3.98 2.98
CA PHE A 73 -14.28 3.13 3.48
C PHE A 73 -12.95 3.49 2.85
N HIS A 74 -12.91 3.64 1.52
CA HIS A 74 -11.70 3.97 0.78
C HIS A 74 -11.10 5.28 1.27
N ILE A 75 -11.91 6.31 1.39
CA ILE A 75 -11.47 7.62 1.86
C ILE A 75 -10.92 7.53 3.29
N ARG A 76 -11.65 6.89 4.20
CA ARG A 76 -11.23 6.76 5.60
C ARG A 76 -9.94 5.98 5.74
N PHE A 77 -9.82 4.88 5.01
CA PHE A 77 -8.63 4.04 5.06
C PHE A 77 -7.40 4.82 4.62
N HIS A 78 -7.50 5.53 3.51
CA HIS A 78 -6.37 6.28 2.95
C HIS A 78 -6.03 7.52 3.76
N LEU A 79 -7.02 8.23 4.30
CA LEU A 79 -6.77 9.40 5.15
C LEU A 79 -6.02 9.02 6.44
N ALA A 80 -6.22 7.82 6.94
CA ALA A 80 -5.53 7.34 8.14
C ALA A 80 -4.08 6.92 7.85
N ARG A 81 -3.67 6.81 6.58
CA ARG A 81 -2.35 6.29 6.17
C ARG A 81 -1.68 7.18 5.13
N PRO A 82 -1.42 8.46 5.44
CA PRO A 82 -0.91 9.39 4.43
C PRO A 82 0.45 9.00 3.86
N ASP A 83 1.36 8.49 4.69
CA ASP A 83 2.70 8.10 4.23
C ASP A 83 2.64 6.89 3.31
N ALA A 84 1.84 5.88 3.65
CA ALA A 84 1.68 4.70 2.83
C ALA A 84 1.03 5.03 1.48
N VAL A 85 0.05 5.91 1.47
CA VAL A 85 -0.60 6.38 0.24
C VAL A 85 0.38 7.14 -0.64
N PHE A 86 1.15 8.05 -0.05
CA PHE A 86 2.15 8.80 -0.79
C PHE A 86 3.15 7.87 -1.48
N ILE A 87 3.70 6.90 -0.74
CA ILE A 87 4.65 5.93 -1.27
C ILE A 87 4.00 5.07 -2.36
N ALA A 88 2.76 4.63 -2.14
CA ALA A 88 2.05 3.80 -3.11
C ALA A 88 1.89 4.47 -4.48
N TYR A 89 1.78 5.80 -4.50
CA TYR A 89 1.66 6.54 -5.76
C TYR A 89 3.00 7.03 -6.29
N MET A 90 3.86 7.55 -5.41
CA MET A 90 5.06 8.26 -5.85
C MET A 90 6.27 7.36 -6.08
N GLU A 91 6.28 6.17 -5.46
CA GLU A 91 7.46 5.29 -5.49
C GLU A 91 7.27 4.04 -6.36
N LEU A 92 6.15 3.91 -7.07
CA LEU A 92 5.90 2.78 -7.97
C LEU A 92 7.02 2.59 -9.00
N ARG A 93 7.53 3.69 -9.54
CA ARG A 93 8.61 3.68 -10.54
C ARG A 93 9.93 3.12 -10.01
N ASN A 94 10.10 3.07 -8.68
CA ASN A 94 11.31 2.56 -8.06
C ASN A 94 11.26 1.06 -7.77
N LEU A 95 10.15 0.40 -8.10
CA LEU A 95 10.04 -1.04 -7.98
C LEU A 95 10.68 -1.73 -9.19
N THR A 96 11.28 -2.91 -8.94
CA THR A 96 11.68 -3.77 -10.05
C THR A 96 10.46 -4.20 -10.85
N PRO A 97 10.61 -4.62 -12.14
CA PRO A 97 9.45 -5.08 -12.93
C PRO A 97 8.68 -6.20 -12.26
N GLU A 98 9.36 -7.13 -11.58
CA GLU A 98 8.71 -8.24 -10.88
C GLU A 98 7.90 -7.75 -9.69
N ASN A 99 8.48 -6.87 -8.87
CA ASN A 99 7.79 -6.30 -7.72
C ASN A 99 6.63 -5.41 -8.15
N PHE A 100 6.82 -4.63 -9.20
CA PHE A 100 5.76 -3.80 -9.78
C PHE A 100 4.57 -4.68 -10.21
N ALA A 101 4.83 -5.79 -10.90
CA ALA A 101 3.77 -6.69 -11.35
C ALA A 101 2.96 -7.26 -10.19
N THR A 102 3.61 -7.59 -9.08
CA THR A 102 2.94 -8.10 -7.87
C THR A 102 2.03 -7.03 -7.26
N ILE A 103 2.54 -5.82 -7.09
CA ILE A 103 1.75 -4.71 -6.52
C ILE A 103 0.58 -4.36 -7.45
N GLU A 104 0.82 -4.33 -8.76
CA GLU A 104 -0.23 -4.04 -9.75
C GLU A 104 -1.34 -5.09 -9.71
N SER A 105 -1.01 -6.36 -9.54
CA SER A 105 -1.98 -7.43 -9.38
C SER A 105 -2.87 -7.21 -8.14
N LEU A 106 -2.27 -6.80 -7.03
CA LEU A 106 -3.02 -6.50 -5.80
C LEU A 106 -3.94 -5.29 -5.99
N ARG A 107 -3.48 -4.26 -6.69
CA ARG A 107 -4.28 -3.08 -7.00
C ARG A 107 -5.48 -3.43 -7.87
N ARG A 108 -5.29 -4.27 -8.89
CA ARG A 108 -6.38 -4.73 -9.75
C ARG A 108 -7.42 -5.52 -8.98
N ARG A 109 -7.01 -6.36 -8.05
CA ARG A 109 -7.94 -7.11 -7.21
C ARG A 109 -8.82 -6.17 -6.39
N TYR A 110 -8.26 -5.09 -5.88
CA TYR A 110 -9.01 -4.08 -5.14
C TYR A 110 -9.98 -3.32 -6.06
N GLU A 111 -9.51 -2.90 -7.22
CA GLU A 111 -10.29 -2.11 -8.19
C GLU A 111 -11.41 -2.94 -8.83
N ASP A 112 -11.19 -4.23 -9.08
CA ASP A 112 -12.18 -5.11 -9.71
C ASP A 112 -13.47 -5.18 -8.91
N HIS A 113 -13.40 -5.18 -7.60
CA HIS A 113 -14.61 -5.16 -6.75
C HIS A 113 -15.40 -3.86 -6.92
N PHE A 114 -14.71 -2.74 -7.01
CA PHE A 114 -15.35 -1.46 -7.27
C PHE A 114 -16.04 -1.44 -8.64
N LEU A 115 -15.38 -1.96 -9.67
CA LEU A 115 -15.94 -2.02 -11.02
C LEU A 115 -17.17 -2.91 -11.08
N ASP A 116 -17.17 -4.03 -10.38
CA ASP A 116 -18.32 -4.93 -10.32
C ASP A 116 -19.54 -4.23 -9.72
N TRP A 117 -19.35 -3.52 -8.62
CA TRP A 117 -20.44 -2.75 -8.01
C TRP A 117 -20.90 -1.61 -8.89
N TRP A 118 -19.98 -0.93 -9.55
CA TRP A 118 -20.28 0.16 -10.46
C TRP A 118 -21.18 -0.34 -11.61
N ARG A 119 -20.84 -1.46 -12.22
CA ARG A 119 -21.62 -2.08 -13.29
C ARG A 119 -23.01 -2.50 -12.80
N SER A 120 -23.06 -3.07 -11.62
CA SER A 120 -24.33 -3.49 -11.00
C SER A 120 -25.26 -2.32 -10.68
N ALA A 121 -24.68 -1.14 -10.37
CA ALA A 121 -25.45 0.05 -10.04
C ALA A 121 -26.05 0.75 -11.26
N GLN A 122 -25.52 0.48 -12.46
CA GLN A 122 -26.03 1.04 -13.70
C GLN A 122 -27.17 0.22 -14.26
#